data_b054457acbb6b858516b31ca27d41ea5
#
_entry.id   b054457acbb6b858516b31ca27d41ea5
#
_cell.length_a   1.000
_cell.length_b   1.000
_cell.length_c   1.000
_cell.angle_alpha   90.00
_cell.angle_beta   90.00
_cell.angle_gamma   90.00
#
_symmetry.space_group_name_H-M   'P 1'
#
loop_
_entity.id
_entity.type
_entity.pdbx_description
1 polymer ?
#
loop_
_entity_poly.entity_id
_entity_poly.type
_entity_poly.pdbx_seq_one_letter_code
_entity_poly.pdbx_strand_id
1 'polypeptide(L)'
;ASRGLGDVYKRQIDGSGKVQITHHVKNPVRFLTIANNGTLCYGYDGEIYTVTDGEQPRKVNISIVTDQIDQQLNRQLRTSGATEIKVSPNGKEIAFVLHGDVYVTSVDYKTTKQITNTPEQERDIDISPDGKSIVYGAERNGIWQIYQTKIKNSGEKNFTYATDLV
;
A
#
# COMPACT_ATOMS: atom_id res chain seq x y z
N ALA A 1 -17.23 -25.05 -28.15
CA ALA A 1 -17.37 -24.27 -26.88
C ALA A 1 -18.60 -24.76 -26.17
N SER A 2 -18.44 -25.52 -25.09
CA SER A 2 -19.54 -25.99 -24.26
C SER A 2 -20.08 -24.84 -23.41
N ARG A 3 -21.24 -24.33 -23.70
CA ARG A 3 -22.06 -23.54 -22.81
C ARG A 3 -22.81 -24.46 -21.82
N GLY A 4 -22.08 -25.21 -21.03
CA GLY A 4 -22.66 -26.13 -20.06
C GLY A 4 -22.02 -25.94 -18.72
N LEU A 5 -22.76 -25.43 -17.75
CA LEU A 5 -22.59 -25.60 -16.30
C LEU A 5 -21.22 -25.30 -15.67
N GLY A 6 -20.33 -24.61 -16.35
CA GLY A 6 -19.17 -24.00 -15.73
C GLY A 6 -18.04 -24.92 -15.26
N ASP A 7 -18.16 -26.25 -15.34
CA ASP A 7 -17.13 -27.20 -14.98
C ASP A 7 -16.33 -27.75 -16.16
N VAL A 8 -15.17 -28.35 -15.88
CA VAL A 8 -14.31 -29.01 -16.85
C VAL A 8 -14.73 -30.47 -17.03
N TYR A 9 -14.88 -30.87 -18.29
CA TYR A 9 -15.20 -32.25 -18.68
C TYR A 9 -14.16 -32.80 -19.64
N LYS A 10 -13.81 -34.05 -19.50
CA LYS A 10 -13.04 -34.85 -20.45
C LYS A 10 -13.97 -35.77 -21.21
N ARG A 11 -13.78 -35.92 -22.53
CA ARG A 11 -14.48 -36.87 -23.37
C ARG A 11 -13.59 -37.31 -24.54
N GLN A 12 -13.93 -38.46 -25.15
CA GLN A 12 -13.26 -38.90 -26.39
C GLN A 12 -13.68 -38.04 -27.58
N ILE A 13 -12.93 -38.16 -28.68
CA ILE A 13 -13.18 -37.39 -29.92
C ILE A 13 -14.54 -37.76 -30.53
N ASP A 14 -14.95 -39.01 -30.44
CA ASP A 14 -16.26 -39.49 -30.86
C ASP A 14 -17.44 -39.08 -29.97
N GLY A 15 -17.12 -38.33 -28.88
CA GLY A 15 -18.10 -37.83 -27.92
C GLY A 15 -18.44 -38.76 -26.76
N SER A 16 -17.93 -39.99 -26.81
CA SER A 16 -18.12 -40.98 -25.73
C SER A 16 -17.25 -40.72 -24.51
N GLY A 17 -17.44 -41.45 -23.42
CA GLY A 17 -16.58 -41.39 -22.24
C GLY A 17 -16.53 -40.03 -21.53
N LYS A 18 -17.66 -39.30 -21.48
CA LYS A 18 -17.72 -38.01 -20.78
C LYS A 18 -17.51 -38.19 -19.28
N VAL A 19 -16.44 -37.58 -18.75
CA VAL A 19 -16.11 -37.58 -17.34
C VAL A 19 -15.97 -36.12 -16.86
N GLN A 20 -16.57 -35.81 -15.72
CA GLN A 20 -16.43 -34.51 -15.06
C GLN A 20 -15.15 -34.49 -14.25
N ILE A 21 -14.32 -33.46 -14.46
CA ILE A 21 -13.03 -33.30 -13.80
C ILE A 21 -13.13 -32.34 -12.61
N THR A 22 -13.96 -31.27 -12.71
CA THR A 22 -14.16 -30.31 -11.62
C THR A 22 -15.60 -30.29 -11.16
N HIS A 23 -15.84 -29.92 -9.88
CA HIS A 23 -17.15 -29.89 -9.26
C HIS A 23 -17.36 -28.54 -8.54
N HIS A 24 -17.21 -27.47 -9.29
CA HIS A 24 -17.42 -26.12 -8.77
C HIS A 24 -18.90 -25.75 -8.82
N VAL A 25 -19.41 -25.11 -7.77
CA VAL A 25 -20.84 -24.84 -7.62
C VAL A 25 -21.21 -23.38 -7.88
N LYS A 26 -20.29 -22.42 -7.61
CA LYS A 26 -20.62 -21.01 -7.50
C LYS A 26 -20.46 -20.24 -8.81
N ASN A 27 -19.34 -20.47 -9.50
CA ASN A 27 -18.97 -19.75 -10.72
C ASN A 27 -18.48 -20.71 -11.81
N PRO A 28 -18.53 -20.31 -13.10
CA PRO A 28 -17.97 -21.14 -14.16
C PRO A 28 -16.43 -21.12 -14.16
N VAL A 29 -15.84 -22.25 -14.52
CA VAL A 29 -14.41 -22.34 -14.84
C VAL A 29 -14.10 -21.55 -16.11
N ARG A 30 -12.97 -20.83 -16.13
CA ARG A 30 -12.51 -19.99 -17.23
C ARG A 30 -11.05 -20.25 -17.55
N PHE A 31 -10.62 -19.84 -18.75
CA PHE A 31 -9.20 -19.86 -19.17
C PHE A 31 -8.53 -21.24 -19.08
N LEU A 32 -9.27 -22.30 -19.41
CA LEU A 32 -8.74 -23.66 -19.35
C LEU A 32 -7.59 -23.84 -20.35
N THR A 33 -6.47 -24.35 -19.85
CA THR A 33 -5.30 -24.78 -20.61
C THR A 33 -4.86 -26.17 -20.17
N ILE A 34 -4.08 -26.87 -21.02
CA ILE A 34 -3.52 -28.18 -20.74
C ILE A 34 -2.02 -28.18 -21.01
N ALA A 35 -1.25 -28.71 -20.09
CA ALA A 35 0.18 -28.93 -20.25
C ALA A 35 0.47 -30.26 -20.96
N ASN A 36 1.70 -30.43 -21.48
CA ASN A 36 2.11 -31.65 -22.19
C ASN A 36 2.01 -32.93 -21.34
N ASN A 37 2.11 -32.83 -20.04
CA ASN A 37 1.95 -33.93 -19.10
C ASN A 37 0.48 -34.24 -18.73
N GLY A 38 -0.49 -33.55 -19.36
CA GLY A 38 -1.91 -33.74 -19.08
C GLY A 38 -2.46 -32.95 -17.92
N THR A 39 -1.65 -32.15 -17.19
CA THR A 39 -2.14 -31.28 -16.12
C THR A 39 -2.97 -30.15 -16.72
N LEU A 40 -4.18 -29.97 -16.22
CA LEU A 40 -5.07 -28.87 -16.55
C LEU A 40 -4.79 -27.67 -15.64
N CYS A 41 -4.81 -26.47 -16.20
CA CYS A 41 -4.77 -25.22 -15.45
C CYS A 41 -5.97 -24.35 -15.86
N TYR A 42 -6.63 -23.74 -14.88
CA TYR A 42 -7.83 -22.95 -15.12
C TYR A 42 -8.04 -21.88 -14.05
N GLY A 43 -8.83 -20.85 -14.37
CA GLY A 43 -9.30 -19.82 -13.44
C GLY A 43 -10.66 -20.17 -12.85
N TYR A 44 -10.82 -20.01 -11.56
CA TYR A 44 -12.10 -20.14 -10.86
C TYR A 44 -12.16 -19.16 -9.69
N ASP A 45 -13.25 -18.37 -9.60
CA ASP A 45 -13.53 -17.39 -8.53
C ASP A 45 -12.37 -16.42 -8.26
N GLY A 46 -11.70 -15.95 -9.33
CA GLY A 46 -10.55 -15.03 -9.25
C GLY A 46 -9.21 -15.69 -8.93
N GLU A 47 -9.16 -17.00 -8.75
CA GLU A 47 -7.99 -17.78 -8.38
C GLU A 47 -7.56 -18.73 -9.49
N ILE A 48 -6.33 -19.19 -9.45
CA ILE A 48 -5.78 -20.18 -10.39
C ILE A 48 -5.74 -21.56 -9.74
N TYR A 49 -6.17 -22.56 -10.48
CA TYR A 49 -6.20 -23.96 -10.05
C TYR A 49 -5.48 -24.85 -11.06
N THR A 50 -4.89 -25.93 -10.57
CA THR A 50 -4.38 -27.03 -11.37
C THR A 50 -5.04 -28.35 -10.96
N VAL A 51 -5.23 -29.24 -11.92
CA VAL A 51 -5.74 -30.60 -11.68
C VAL A 51 -5.15 -31.57 -12.68
N THR A 52 -4.75 -32.75 -12.23
CA THR A 52 -4.38 -33.90 -13.05
C THR A 52 -5.54 -34.90 -13.05
N ASP A 53 -5.67 -35.67 -14.12
CA ASP A 53 -6.74 -36.68 -14.22
C ASP A 53 -6.73 -37.65 -13.04
N GLY A 54 -7.87 -37.80 -12.35
CA GLY A 54 -8.02 -38.62 -11.17
C GLY A 54 -7.63 -37.96 -9.83
N GLU A 55 -7.15 -36.72 -9.86
CA GLU A 55 -6.80 -35.94 -8.66
C GLU A 55 -7.86 -34.89 -8.33
N GLN A 56 -7.78 -34.34 -7.12
CA GLN A 56 -8.58 -33.17 -6.71
C GLN A 56 -7.89 -31.87 -7.17
N PRO A 57 -8.68 -30.86 -7.58
CA PRO A 57 -8.16 -29.55 -7.93
C PRO A 57 -7.36 -28.92 -6.77
N ARG A 58 -6.20 -28.37 -7.09
CA ARG A 58 -5.34 -27.64 -6.15
C ARG A 58 -5.27 -26.18 -6.55
N LYS A 59 -5.53 -25.29 -5.59
CA LYS A 59 -5.28 -23.87 -5.75
C LYS A 59 -3.78 -23.60 -5.86
N VAL A 60 -3.37 -22.81 -6.85
CA VAL A 60 -1.99 -22.34 -6.98
C VAL A 60 -1.77 -21.17 -6.02
N ASN A 61 -0.86 -21.35 -5.06
CA ASN A 61 -0.45 -20.25 -4.18
C ASN A 61 0.54 -19.37 -4.92
N ILE A 62 0.12 -18.14 -5.23
CA ILE A 62 0.97 -17.14 -5.87
C ILE A 62 1.42 -16.16 -4.79
N SER A 63 2.74 -16.06 -4.60
CA SER A 63 3.36 -15.02 -3.77
C SER A 63 4.07 -14.04 -4.69
N ILE A 64 3.66 -12.78 -4.63
CA ILE A 64 4.31 -11.71 -5.37
C ILE A 64 5.20 -10.97 -4.39
N VAL A 65 6.51 -11.08 -4.57
CA VAL A 65 7.49 -10.27 -3.84
C VAL A 65 7.81 -9.08 -4.72
N THR A 66 7.49 -7.88 -4.25
CA THR A 66 7.81 -6.64 -4.94
C THR A 66 8.82 -5.86 -4.12
N ASP A 67 9.80 -5.25 -4.77
CA ASP A 67 10.73 -4.30 -4.15
C ASP A 67 10.10 -2.92 -3.93
N GLN A 68 8.80 -2.77 -4.23
CA GLN A 68 8.06 -1.54 -3.99
C GLN A 68 7.72 -1.41 -2.50
N ILE A 69 8.67 -0.89 -1.76
CA ILE A 69 8.53 -0.52 -0.33
C ILE A 69 7.52 0.63 -0.14
N ASP A 70 7.20 1.36 -1.20
CA ASP A 70 6.45 2.62 -1.18
C ASP A 70 4.93 2.51 -1.44
N GLN A 71 4.31 1.35 -1.34
CA GLN A 71 2.86 1.21 -1.62
C GLN A 71 1.95 1.97 -0.64
N GLN A 72 2.49 2.47 0.46
CA GLN A 72 1.76 3.28 1.44
C GLN A 72 1.93 4.80 1.24
N LEU A 73 2.82 5.23 0.33
CA LEU A 73 3.10 6.64 0.09
C LEU A 73 2.34 7.14 -1.13
N ASN A 74 1.33 7.96 -0.90
CA ASN A 74 0.65 8.70 -1.96
C ASN A 74 1.41 10.01 -2.22
N ARG A 75 2.24 10.04 -3.27
CA ARG A 75 3.00 11.23 -3.65
C ARG A 75 2.14 12.18 -4.46
N GLN A 76 1.87 13.36 -3.93
CA GLN A 76 1.10 14.41 -4.59
C GLN A 76 1.92 15.69 -4.70
N LEU A 77 1.91 16.30 -5.88
CA LEU A 77 2.43 17.64 -6.04
C LEU A 77 1.36 18.66 -5.58
N ARG A 78 1.69 19.47 -4.57
CA ARG A 78 0.85 20.55 -4.09
C ARG A 78 1.55 21.88 -4.35
N THR A 79 0.83 22.83 -4.92
CA THR A 79 1.33 24.18 -5.25
C THR A 79 0.71 25.28 -4.40
N SER A 80 -0.22 24.90 -3.51
CA SER A 80 -0.93 25.84 -2.62
C SER A 80 -1.55 25.10 -1.44
N GLY A 81 -2.07 25.84 -0.45
CA GLY A 81 -2.83 25.30 0.68
C GLY A 81 -2.05 25.21 1.99
N ALA A 82 -0.75 25.54 2.01
CA ALA A 82 -0.03 25.69 3.26
C ALA A 82 -0.58 26.91 4.03
N THR A 83 -0.93 26.73 5.31
CA THR A 83 -1.51 27.76 6.17
C THR A 83 -0.48 28.41 7.09
N GLU A 84 0.58 27.68 7.44
CA GLU A 84 1.64 28.14 8.32
C GLU A 84 2.98 27.67 7.78
N ILE A 85 4.04 28.49 7.99
CA ILE A 85 5.39 28.19 7.52
C ILE A 85 6.40 28.62 8.59
N LYS A 86 7.36 27.74 8.90
CA LYS A 86 8.51 28.01 9.76
C LYS A 86 9.79 27.49 9.13
N VAL A 87 10.81 28.30 9.10
CA VAL A 87 12.14 27.92 8.59
C VAL A 87 12.97 27.38 9.75
N SER A 88 13.67 26.28 9.52
CA SER A 88 14.59 25.74 10.52
C SER A 88 15.76 26.70 10.81
N PRO A 89 16.35 26.68 12.01
CA PRO A 89 17.43 27.59 12.39
C PRO A 89 18.64 27.55 11.46
N ASN A 90 18.90 26.42 10.82
CA ASN A 90 19.99 26.24 9.86
C ASN A 90 19.61 26.64 8.40
N GLY A 91 18.35 27.04 8.16
CA GLY A 91 17.84 27.45 6.84
C GLY A 91 17.67 26.30 5.83
N LYS A 92 17.85 25.04 6.23
CA LYS A 92 17.84 23.87 5.33
C LYS A 92 16.51 23.17 5.20
N GLU A 93 15.59 23.42 6.12
CA GLU A 93 14.26 22.81 6.14
C GLU A 93 13.18 23.86 6.40
N ILE A 94 12.02 23.62 5.88
CA ILE A 94 10.80 24.40 6.09
C ILE A 94 9.73 23.48 6.64
N ALA A 95 9.24 23.75 7.85
CA ALA A 95 8.04 23.14 8.40
C ALA A 95 6.82 23.94 7.95
N PHE A 96 5.72 23.27 7.65
CA PHE A 96 4.47 23.90 7.25
C PHE A 96 3.27 23.03 7.62
N VAL A 97 2.11 23.65 7.73
CA VAL A 97 0.83 22.95 7.92
C VAL A 97 0.10 22.88 6.58
N LEU A 98 -0.34 21.70 6.21
CA LEU A 98 -1.13 21.45 5.01
C LEU A 98 -2.29 20.49 5.34
N HIS A 99 -3.53 20.94 5.09
CA HIS A 99 -4.74 20.18 5.39
C HIS A 99 -4.87 19.72 6.86
N GLY A 100 -4.28 20.46 7.79
CA GLY A 100 -4.31 20.16 9.22
C GLY A 100 -3.14 19.31 9.70
N ASP A 101 -2.30 18.76 8.83
CA ASP A 101 -1.11 18.00 9.19
C ASP A 101 0.17 18.84 9.08
N VAL A 102 1.16 18.51 9.91
CA VAL A 102 2.50 19.10 9.89
C VAL A 102 3.39 18.33 8.93
N TYR A 103 4.08 19.07 8.05
CA TYR A 103 5.06 18.56 7.11
C TYR A 103 6.38 19.31 7.26
N VAL A 104 7.47 18.66 6.88
CA VAL A 104 8.79 19.32 6.72
C VAL A 104 9.33 19.02 5.34
N THR A 105 9.80 20.05 4.63
CA THR A 105 10.44 19.91 3.32
C THR A 105 11.87 20.43 3.37
N SER A 106 12.77 19.76 2.64
CA SER A 106 14.14 20.24 2.44
C SER A 106 14.16 21.38 1.41
N VAL A 107 14.91 22.41 1.71
CA VAL A 107 15.15 23.53 0.79
C VAL A 107 15.98 23.07 -0.41
N ASP A 108 17.00 22.24 -0.18
CA ASP A 108 17.98 21.85 -1.19
C ASP A 108 17.54 20.68 -2.08
N TYR A 109 16.72 19.75 -1.56
CA TYR A 109 16.53 18.43 -2.17
C TYR A 109 15.09 18.06 -2.54
N LYS A 110 14.12 18.92 -2.49
CA LYS A 110 12.71 18.65 -2.81
C LYS A 110 12.12 17.41 -2.10
N THR A 111 12.69 17.00 -0.97
CA THR A 111 12.20 15.90 -0.17
C THR A 111 11.27 16.45 0.88
N THR A 112 10.07 15.90 0.97
CA THR A 112 9.06 16.28 1.99
C THR A 112 8.72 15.07 2.83
N LYS A 113 8.66 15.27 4.15
CA LYS A 113 8.25 14.27 5.13
C LYS A 113 7.00 14.75 5.86
N GLN A 114 6.02 13.90 5.96
CA GLN A 114 4.87 14.11 6.83
C GLN A 114 5.27 13.80 8.28
N ILE A 115 4.99 14.73 9.17
CA ILE A 115 5.33 14.65 10.60
C ILE A 115 4.14 14.12 11.41
N THR A 116 2.94 14.62 11.09
CA THR A 116 1.68 14.15 11.68
C THR A 116 0.79 13.52 10.62
N ASN A 117 -0.02 12.58 11.00
CA ASN A 117 -1.02 11.94 10.14
C ASN A 117 -2.22 11.56 11.01
N THR A 118 -3.03 12.55 11.30
CA THR A 118 -4.16 12.41 12.22
C THR A 118 -5.43 12.96 11.58
N PRO A 119 -6.61 12.50 11.97
CA PRO A 119 -7.86 13.04 11.44
C PRO A 119 -8.20 14.45 12.00
N GLU A 120 -7.52 14.87 13.06
CA GLU A 120 -7.69 16.16 13.70
C GLU A 120 -6.78 17.23 13.08
N GLN A 121 -6.85 18.46 13.62
CA GLN A 121 -6.04 19.58 13.11
C GLN A 121 -4.80 19.84 13.96
N GLU A 122 -3.70 20.16 13.30
CA GLU A 122 -2.49 20.75 13.87
C GLU A 122 -2.35 22.20 13.41
N ARG A 123 -1.78 23.05 14.29
CA ARG A 123 -1.51 24.47 14.04
C ARG A 123 -0.45 25.01 15.00
N ASP A 124 -0.12 26.30 14.85
CA ASP A 124 0.78 27.02 15.74
C ASP A 124 2.14 26.33 15.85
N ILE A 125 2.72 25.97 14.69
CA ILE A 125 4.00 25.25 14.62
C ILE A 125 5.18 26.14 14.98
N ASP A 126 6.17 25.59 15.66
CA ASP A 126 7.48 26.21 15.86
C ASP A 126 8.60 25.14 15.91
N ILE A 127 9.81 25.57 15.56
CA ILE A 127 11.00 24.70 15.54
C ILE A 127 11.95 25.12 16.66
N SER A 128 12.46 24.14 17.41
CA SER A 128 13.42 24.39 18.47
C SER A 128 14.72 25.04 17.92
N PRO A 129 15.43 25.83 18.75
CA PRO A 129 16.66 26.52 18.32
C PRO A 129 17.77 25.56 17.85
N ASP A 130 17.77 24.32 18.30
CA ASP A 130 18.71 23.29 17.86
C ASP A 130 18.26 22.57 16.56
N GLY A 131 17.05 22.88 16.05
CA GLY A 131 16.47 22.30 14.86
C GLY A 131 16.04 20.83 15.01
N LYS A 132 16.01 20.28 16.22
CA LYS A 132 15.73 18.84 16.45
C LYS A 132 14.33 18.52 16.95
N SER A 133 13.56 19.55 17.26
CA SER A 133 12.17 19.38 17.74
C SER A 133 11.24 20.33 17.01
N ILE A 134 10.04 19.90 16.77
CA ILE A 134 8.92 20.70 16.29
C ILE A 134 7.84 20.63 17.36
N VAL A 135 7.35 21.79 17.79
CA VAL A 135 6.18 21.90 18.68
C VAL A 135 4.99 22.41 17.87
N TYR A 136 3.82 21.95 18.21
CA TYR A 136 2.57 22.35 17.55
C TYR A 136 1.38 22.16 18.49
N GLY A 137 0.36 23.00 18.31
CA GLY A 137 -0.94 22.76 18.88
C GLY A 137 -1.68 21.70 18.10
N ALA A 138 -2.27 20.72 18.76
CA ALA A 138 -3.08 19.69 18.13
C ALA A 138 -4.36 19.45 18.90
N GLU A 139 -5.45 19.27 18.18
CA GLU A 139 -6.69 18.83 18.74
C GLU A 139 -6.69 17.31 18.89
N ARG A 140 -7.02 16.82 20.10
CA ARG A 140 -7.21 15.40 20.37
C ARG A 140 -8.43 15.23 21.25
N ASN A 141 -9.39 14.42 20.80
CA ASN A 141 -10.66 14.20 21.52
C ASN A 141 -11.40 15.51 21.85
N GLY A 142 -11.39 16.49 20.94
CA GLY A 142 -12.03 17.78 21.12
C GLY A 142 -11.29 18.77 22.05
N ILE A 143 -10.05 18.46 22.45
CA ILE A 143 -9.24 19.30 23.35
C ILE A 143 -7.93 19.68 22.66
N TRP A 144 -7.64 20.98 22.65
CA TRP A 144 -6.37 21.51 22.15
C TRP A 144 -5.27 21.34 23.18
N GLN A 145 -4.15 20.74 22.78
CA GLN A 145 -2.97 20.52 23.60
C GLN A 145 -1.71 20.81 22.78
N ILE A 146 -0.58 21.02 23.46
CA ILE A 146 0.72 21.21 22.84
C ILE A 146 1.42 19.85 22.74
N TYR A 147 1.84 19.53 21.54
CA TYR A 147 2.61 18.33 21.21
C TYR A 147 4.01 18.69 20.75
N GLN A 148 4.91 17.76 20.86
CA GLN A 148 6.28 17.89 20.38
C GLN A 148 6.68 16.62 19.66
N THR A 149 7.23 16.78 18.45
CA THR A 149 7.90 15.70 17.70
C THR A 149 9.40 15.96 17.68
N LYS A 150 10.20 14.95 18.00
CA LYS A 150 11.66 15.04 18.04
C LYS A 150 12.30 14.03 17.11
N ILE A 151 13.47 14.40 16.56
CA ILE A 151 14.37 13.44 15.92
C ILE A 151 14.94 12.52 17.00
N LYS A 152 14.67 11.23 16.90
CA LYS A 152 15.06 10.24 17.91
C LYS A 152 16.57 9.99 17.90
N ASN A 153 17.18 9.88 16.73
CA ASN A 153 18.60 9.61 16.59
C ASN A 153 19.39 10.92 16.70
N SER A 154 20.23 11.04 17.73
CA SER A 154 21.02 12.25 18.00
C SER A 154 22.02 12.61 16.89
N GLY A 155 22.44 11.64 16.07
CA GLY A 155 23.34 11.85 14.93
C GLY A 155 22.65 12.50 13.72
N GLU A 156 21.35 12.40 13.62
CA GLU A 156 20.56 13.00 12.55
C GLU A 156 20.28 14.47 12.85
N LYS A 157 20.35 15.29 11.79
CA LYS A 157 20.25 16.76 11.91
C LYS A 157 19.01 17.35 11.27
N ASN A 158 18.33 16.60 10.43
CA ASN A 158 17.23 17.07 9.59
C ASN A 158 16.04 16.13 9.69
N PHE A 159 14.85 16.67 9.81
CA PHE A 159 13.60 15.91 9.87
C PHE A 159 13.33 15.12 8.59
N THR A 160 13.63 15.72 7.43
CA THR A 160 13.37 15.10 6.13
C THR A 160 14.10 13.77 5.92
N TYR A 161 15.22 13.57 6.60
CA TYR A 161 16.04 12.35 6.53
C TYR A 161 16.05 11.54 7.82
N ALA A 162 15.40 12.00 8.86
CA ALA A 162 15.33 11.27 10.13
C ALA A 162 14.68 9.89 9.91
N THR A 163 15.31 8.86 10.43
CA THR A 163 14.79 7.49 10.35
C THR A 163 13.59 7.30 11.26
N ASP A 164 13.69 7.83 12.49
CA ASP A 164 12.67 7.74 13.52
C ASP A 164 12.36 9.10 14.13
N LEU A 165 11.07 9.32 14.40
CA LEU A 165 10.54 10.46 15.16
C LEU A 165 9.83 9.97 16.44
N VAL A 166 9.87 10.77 17.49
CA VAL A 166 9.20 10.51 18.78
C VAL A 166 8.52 11.78 19.30
#